data_c361b4f23b1c51b3903a296477f2e825
#
_entry.id   c361b4f23b1c51b3903a296477f2e825
#
_cell.length_a   1.000
_cell.length_b   1.000
_cell.length_c   1.000
_cell.angle_alpha   90.00
_cell.angle_beta   90.00
_cell.angle_gamma   90.00
#
_symmetry.space_group_name_H-M   'P 1'
#
loop_
_entity.id
_entity.type
_entity.pdbx_description
1 polymer ?
#
loop_
_entity_poly.entity_id
_entity_poly.type
_entity_poly.pdbx_seq_one_letter_code
_entity_poly.pdbx_strand_id
1 'polypeptide(L)'
;VDVITAEDIESRKFKTVAEALNTIPGIQVSPSGGIGQQTSVFLRGMNSNKTLVLIDGIRLNDPTGLSGANFEHLMINDIERIEVIKGAQSSIWGADASAGVINIITKSAQSGTHGNASFEYGRYDTKIAKANISHKTDNFDAKLGVTRVDTNGFSAMAPKGKKAKDYEDDGYENTSANIKLGYNFDDSNRVSTSYEIIDTKVNFDSKPDDKISKANTLTHLANITYENRNDIALTKIYGNYTDIKREYSTNTPKYKGIVKEYGVNTSINYLTSSNVTLGADYKKFENKANLNKDYNNKGIFISNTNKFFDDK
;
A
#
# COMPACT_ATOMS: atom_id res chain seq x y z
N VAL A 1 0.27 -18.22 -3.93
CA VAL A 1 -0.19 -16.93 -3.37
C VAL A 1 -0.56 -17.17 -1.93
N ASP A 2 0.02 -16.37 -1.00
CA ASP A 2 -0.42 -16.37 0.39
C ASP A 2 -1.41 -15.22 0.58
N VAL A 3 -2.42 -15.44 1.41
CA VAL A 3 -3.46 -14.44 1.69
C VAL A 3 -3.61 -14.27 3.19
N ILE A 4 -3.60 -13.03 3.65
CA ILE A 4 -4.01 -12.64 5.01
C ILE A 4 -5.39 -12.02 4.87
N THR A 5 -6.38 -12.62 5.49
CA THR A 5 -7.78 -12.18 5.41
C THR A 5 -8.10 -11.09 6.44
N ALA A 6 -9.24 -10.42 6.28
CA ALA A 6 -9.76 -9.48 7.29
C ALA A 6 -9.95 -10.16 8.65
N GLU A 7 -10.40 -11.44 8.67
CA GLU A 7 -10.57 -12.24 9.89
C GLU A 7 -9.22 -12.48 10.59
N ASP A 8 -8.15 -12.81 9.83
CA ASP A 8 -6.79 -12.95 10.39
C ASP A 8 -6.32 -11.64 11.03
N ILE A 9 -6.55 -10.52 10.33
CA ILE A 9 -6.17 -9.19 10.79
C ILE A 9 -6.91 -8.83 12.09
N GLU A 10 -8.22 -9.04 12.12
CA GLU A 10 -9.07 -8.70 13.26
C GLU A 10 -8.80 -9.59 14.47
N SER A 11 -8.63 -10.90 14.27
CA SER A 11 -8.38 -11.87 15.35
C SER A 11 -7.03 -11.68 16.02
N ARG A 12 -5.99 -11.34 15.24
CA ARG A 12 -4.62 -11.16 15.73
C ARG A 12 -4.31 -9.71 16.15
N LYS A 13 -5.22 -8.75 15.90
CA LYS A 13 -5.10 -7.36 16.31
C LYS A 13 -3.83 -6.67 15.77
N PHE A 14 -3.42 -6.98 14.54
CA PHE A 14 -2.29 -6.31 13.90
C PHE A 14 -2.51 -4.79 13.81
N LYS A 15 -1.46 -4.02 14.05
CA LYS A 15 -1.48 -2.54 13.95
C LYS A 15 -1.00 -2.05 12.60
N THR A 16 -0.02 -2.74 12.02
CA THR A 16 0.61 -2.37 10.76
C THR A 16 0.55 -3.53 9.76
N VAL A 17 0.61 -3.18 8.47
CA VAL A 17 0.74 -4.18 7.39
C VAL A 17 2.02 -5.00 7.57
N ALA A 18 3.11 -4.39 8.01
CA ALA A 18 4.37 -5.06 8.25
C ALA A 18 4.26 -6.17 9.32
N GLU A 19 3.53 -5.93 10.43
CA GLU A 19 3.25 -6.97 11.44
C GLU A 19 2.49 -8.14 10.84
N ALA A 20 1.46 -7.87 10.03
CA ALA A 20 0.70 -8.92 9.36
C ALA A 20 1.58 -9.74 8.42
N LEU A 21 2.39 -9.08 7.58
CA LEU A 21 3.30 -9.73 6.64
C LEU A 21 4.34 -10.63 7.33
N ASN A 22 4.79 -10.27 8.53
CA ASN A 22 5.78 -11.05 9.30
C ASN A 22 5.27 -12.43 9.72
N THR A 23 3.99 -12.71 9.57
CA THR A 23 3.39 -14.03 9.83
C THR A 23 3.49 -14.99 8.65
N ILE A 24 3.85 -14.50 7.47
CA ILE A 24 3.93 -15.32 6.25
C ILE A 24 5.32 -15.97 6.15
N PRO A 25 5.43 -17.28 6.00
CA PRO A 25 6.71 -17.95 5.79
C PRO A 25 7.48 -17.38 4.59
N GLY A 26 8.78 -17.09 4.79
CA GLY A 26 9.65 -16.52 3.74
C GLY A 26 9.53 -15.00 3.59
N ILE A 27 8.82 -14.33 4.48
CA ILE A 27 8.87 -12.88 4.67
C ILE A 27 9.60 -12.59 5.97
N GLN A 28 10.55 -11.66 5.92
CA GLN A 28 11.23 -11.12 7.10
C GLN A 28 10.98 -9.63 7.15
N VAL A 29 10.51 -9.16 8.30
CA VAL A 29 10.31 -7.74 8.59
C VAL A 29 11.40 -7.27 9.55
N SER A 30 12.07 -6.19 9.20
CA SER A 30 13.15 -5.60 10.00
C SER A 30 12.86 -4.12 10.25
N PRO A 31 12.21 -3.78 11.39
CA PRO A 31 12.04 -2.40 11.82
C PRO A 31 13.33 -1.88 12.46
N SER A 32 13.63 -0.58 12.28
CA SER A 32 14.76 0.10 12.93
C SER A 32 14.46 0.57 14.35
N GLY A 33 13.20 0.47 14.78
CA GLY A 33 12.75 0.97 16.09
C GLY A 33 11.27 0.70 16.31
N GLY A 34 10.58 1.63 16.97
CA GLY A 34 9.14 1.58 17.26
C GLY A 34 8.24 1.80 16.04
N ILE A 35 6.96 2.03 16.30
CA ILE A 35 5.98 2.36 15.24
C ILE A 35 6.43 3.61 14.49
N GLY A 36 6.37 3.58 13.15
CA GLY A 36 6.76 4.69 12.28
C GLY A 36 8.24 4.74 11.92
N GLN A 37 9.10 3.96 12.60
CA GLN A 37 10.51 3.86 12.23
C GLN A 37 10.69 3.03 10.97
N GLN A 38 11.71 3.37 10.17
CA GLN A 38 12.00 2.70 8.90
C GLN A 38 11.89 1.18 9.02
N THR A 39 11.06 0.58 8.17
CA THR A 39 10.76 -0.83 8.21
C THR A 39 11.01 -1.47 6.84
N SER A 40 11.97 -2.37 6.77
CA SER A 40 12.28 -3.14 5.56
C SER A 40 11.53 -4.48 5.57
N VAL A 41 10.98 -4.85 4.43
CA VAL A 41 10.31 -6.13 4.21
C VAL A 41 11.07 -6.91 3.15
N PHE A 42 11.67 -8.03 3.56
CA PHE A 42 12.47 -8.91 2.70
C PHE A 42 11.63 -10.11 2.29
N LEU A 43 11.42 -10.27 1.01
CA LEU A 43 10.70 -11.42 0.45
C LEU A 43 11.71 -12.45 -0.05
N ARG A 44 11.76 -13.64 0.59
CA ARG A 44 12.73 -14.69 0.30
C ARG A 44 14.19 -14.20 0.33
N GLY A 45 14.51 -13.30 1.25
CA GLY A 45 15.85 -12.72 1.41
C GLY A 45 16.25 -11.68 0.36
N MET A 46 15.35 -11.32 -0.56
CA MET A 46 15.61 -10.25 -1.54
C MET A 46 15.32 -8.88 -0.92
N ASN A 47 16.07 -7.87 -1.37
CA ASN A 47 15.91 -6.50 -0.89
C ASN A 47 14.50 -5.97 -1.08
N SER A 48 14.05 -5.14 -0.14
CA SER A 48 12.70 -4.56 -0.09
C SER A 48 12.29 -3.83 -1.38
N ASN A 49 13.24 -3.15 -2.05
CA ASN A 49 13.01 -2.46 -3.33
C ASN A 49 12.79 -3.40 -4.53
N LYS A 50 12.90 -4.71 -4.35
CA LYS A 50 12.61 -5.74 -5.36
C LYS A 50 11.20 -6.32 -5.23
N THR A 51 10.46 -5.85 -4.25
CA THR A 51 9.06 -6.22 -4.01
C THR A 51 8.16 -5.07 -4.41
N LEU A 52 7.26 -5.32 -5.35
CA LEU A 52 6.23 -4.36 -5.70
C LEU A 52 5.14 -4.36 -4.63
N VAL A 53 4.77 -3.19 -4.17
CA VAL A 53 3.65 -3.01 -3.23
C VAL A 53 2.55 -2.21 -3.89
N LEU A 54 1.33 -2.72 -3.82
CA LEU A 54 0.13 -2.12 -4.37
C LEU A 54 -0.90 -1.89 -3.26
N ILE A 55 -1.63 -0.79 -3.34
CA ILE A 55 -2.87 -0.55 -2.59
C ILE A 55 -3.97 -0.36 -3.63
N ASP A 56 -4.95 -1.27 -3.64
CA ASP A 56 -6.04 -1.30 -4.63
C ASP A 56 -5.54 -1.18 -6.10
N GLY A 57 -4.41 -1.80 -6.40
CA GLY A 57 -3.77 -1.75 -7.70
C GLY A 57 -2.91 -0.51 -7.99
N ILE A 58 -2.83 0.45 -7.07
CA ILE A 58 -2.00 1.65 -7.19
C ILE A 58 -0.62 1.35 -6.62
N ARG A 59 0.43 1.61 -7.38
CA ARG A 59 1.83 1.39 -6.99
C ARG A 59 2.26 2.33 -5.88
N LEU A 60 2.82 1.77 -4.80
CA LEU A 60 3.31 2.53 -3.63
C LEU A 60 4.84 2.66 -3.57
N ASN A 61 5.59 1.93 -4.40
CA ASN A 61 7.05 2.01 -4.39
C ASN A 61 7.52 3.44 -4.71
N ASP A 62 8.34 4.00 -3.82
CA ASP A 62 8.91 5.34 -3.97
C ASP A 62 10.06 5.33 -4.99
N PRO A 63 9.94 6.01 -6.14
CA PRO A 63 11.00 6.04 -7.15
C PRO A 63 12.24 6.84 -6.72
N THR A 64 12.18 7.57 -5.61
CA THR A 64 13.32 8.33 -5.07
C THR A 64 14.09 7.57 -4.00
N GLY A 65 13.52 6.47 -3.47
CA GLY A 65 14.06 5.70 -2.36
C GLY A 65 14.69 4.39 -2.82
N LEU A 66 15.71 3.95 -2.10
CA LEU A 66 16.32 2.62 -2.28
C LEU A 66 15.59 1.53 -1.49
N SER A 67 14.68 1.92 -0.60
CA SER A 67 13.97 1.01 0.33
C SER A 67 12.69 0.39 -0.25
N GLY A 68 12.24 0.84 -1.42
CA GLY A 68 10.97 0.40 -2.01
C GLY A 68 9.77 1.16 -1.42
N ALA A 69 8.77 0.44 -0.92
CA ALA A 69 7.61 1.05 -0.26
C ALA A 69 7.91 1.36 1.21
N ASN A 70 7.29 2.44 1.72
CA ASN A 70 7.42 2.87 3.12
C ASN A 70 6.45 2.07 4.01
N PHE A 71 6.80 0.82 4.34
CA PHE A 71 5.95 -0.08 5.12
C PHE A 71 5.63 0.45 6.52
N GLU A 72 6.50 1.26 7.11
CA GLU A 72 6.33 1.92 8.40
C GLU A 72 5.11 2.82 8.50
N HIS A 73 4.59 3.27 7.35
CA HIS A 73 3.44 4.18 7.29
C HIS A 73 2.12 3.48 6.96
N LEU A 74 2.16 2.16 6.68
CA LEU A 74 1.00 1.37 6.32
C LEU A 74 0.30 0.83 7.56
N MET A 75 -0.64 1.60 8.07
CA MET A 75 -1.48 1.20 9.20
C MET A 75 -2.59 0.24 8.73
N ILE A 76 -2.94 -0.72 9.59
CA ILE A 76 -4.13 -1.56 9.35
C ILE A 76 -5.37 -0.70 9.54
N ASN A 77 -6.00 -0.35 8.44
CA ASN A 77 -7.31 0.27 8.41
C ASN A 77 -8.07 -0.24 7.21
N ASP A 78 -9.26 -0.80 7.46
CA ASP A 78 -10.23 -1.13 6.43
C ASP A 78 -9.71 -2.06 5.32
N ILE A 79 -8.73 -2.91 5.65
CA ILE A 79 -8.16 -3.90 4.74
C ILE A 79 -9.09 -5.12 4.68
N GLU A 80 -9.43 -5.52 3.46
CA GLU A 80 -10.16 -6.75 3.19
C GLU A 80 -9.23 -7.96 3.21
N ARG A 81 -8.08 -7.84 2.53
CA ARG A 81 -7.03 -8.86 2.52
C ARG A 81 -5.71 -8.31 2.01
N ILE A 82 -4.65 -9.02 2.34
CA ILE A 82 -3.30 -8.79 1.79
C ILE A 82 -2.90 -10.05 1.03
N GLU A 83 -2.63 -9.91 -0.25
CA GLU A 83 -2.18 -10.97 -1.14
C GLU A 83 -0.68 -10.88 -1.35
N VAL A 84 0.04 -11.98 -1.19
CA VAL A 84 1.49 -12.04 -1.41
C VAL A 84 1.82 -13.07 -2.49
N ILE A 85 2.31 -12.60 -3.61
CA ILE A 85 2.80 -13.43 -4.71
C ILE A 85 4.31 -13.50 -4.61
N LYS A 86 4.83 -14.66 -4.23
CA LYS A 86 6.27 -14.89 -4.06
C LYS A 86 6.91 -15.38 -5.35
N GLY A 87 8.04 -14.79 -5.71
CA GLY A 87 8.79 -15.11 -6.92
C GLY A 87 8.69 -14.03 -8.00
N ALA A 88 9.47 -14.18 -9.05
CA ALA A 88 9.58 -13.18 -10.09
C ALA A 88 8.25 -12.96 -10.83
N GLN A 89 7.74 -11.74 -10.78
CA GLN A 89 6.54 -11.28 -11.45
C GLN A 89 6.82 -10.11 -12.43
N SER A 90 8.10 -9.92 -12.76
CA SER A 90 8.55 -8.78 -13.57
C SER A 90 7.99 -8.78 -14.98
N SER A 91 7.62 -9.93 -15.52
CA SER A 91 6.99 -10.04 -16.84
C SER A 91 5.61 -9.36 -16.93
N ILE A 92 4.89 -9.31 -15.80
CA ILE A 92 3.55 -8.71 -15.73
C ILE A 92 3.61 -7.31 -15.11
N TRP A 93 4.41 -7.15 -14.03
CA TRP A 93 4.39 -5.96 -13.18
C TRP A 93 5.60 -5.03 -13.33
N GLY A 94 6.61 -5.44 -14.11
CA GLY A 94 7.84 -4.66 -14.31
C GLY A 94 8.93 -4.95 -13.28
N ALA A 95 10.03 -4.21 -13.35
CA ALA A 95 11.30 -4.49 -12.63
C ALA A 95 11.18 -4.55 -11.09
N ASP A 96 10.26 -3.78 -10.50
CA ASP A 96 10.06 -3.73 -9.05
C ASP A 96 9.50 -5.04 -8.47
N ALA A 97 8.92 -5.90 -9.32
CA ALA A 97 8.32 -7.18 -8.92
C ALA A 97 9.25 -8.38 -9.12
N SER A 98 10.57 -8.19 -9.02
CA SER A 98 11.54 -9.28 -9.21
C SER A 98 11.59 -10.26 -8.03
N ALA A 99 11.27 -9.82 -6.81
CA ALA A 99 11.10 -10.68 -5.63
C ALA A 99 9.67 -11.20 -5.49
N GLY A 100 8.69 -10.40 -5.89
CA GLY A 100 7.27 -10.69 -5.80
C GLY A 100 6.41 -9.44 -5.74
N VAL A 101 5.13 -9.65 -5.44
CA VAL A 101 4.12 -8.59 -5.32
C VAL A 101 3.40 -8.73 -3.99
N ILE A 102 3.21 -7.63 -3.29
CA ILE A 102 2.33 -7.50 -2.14
C ILE A 102 1.18 -6.59 -2.58
N ASN A 103 -0.04 -7.12 -2.61
CA ASN A 103 -1.23 -6.39 -3.01
C ASN A 103 -2.17 -6.24 -1.82
N ILE A 104 -2.34 -5.02 -1.35
CA ILE A 104 -3.22 -4.65 -0.25
C ILE A 104 -4.55 -4.25 -0.85
N ILE A 105 -5.60 -4.96 -0.50
CA ILE A 105 -6.96 -4.72 -1.00
C ILE A 105 -7.80 -4.21 0.16
N THR A 106 -8.37 -3.02 0.00
CA THR A 106 -9.23 -2.42 1.02
C THR A 106 -10.68 -2.81 0.82
N LYS A 107 -11.46 -2.87 1.91
CA LYS A 107 -12.86 -3.29 1.90
C LYS A 107 -13.69 -2.46 0.92
N SER A 108 -14.62 -3.10 0.23
CA SER A 108 -15.62 -2.45 -0.61
C SER A 108 -16.86 -2.08 0.21
N ALA A 109 -17.67 -1.13 -0.28
CA ALA A 109 -18.94 -0.80 0.34
C ALA A 109 -19.92 -1.96 0.22
N GLN A 110 -20.62 -2.28 1.30
CA GLN A 110 -21.69 -3.27 1.35
C GLN A 110 -23.05 -2.60 1.11
N SER A 111 -24.05 -3.36 0.64
CA SER A 111 -25.40 -2.86 0.38
C SER A 111 -25.98 -2.19 1.62
N GLY A 112 -26.59 -1.02 1.44
CA GLY A 112 -27.09 -0.17 2.53
C GLY A 112 -26.02 0.77 3.09
N THR A 113 -26.26 1.30 4.27
CA THR A 113 -25.34 2.22 4.98
C THR A 113 -24.71 1.50 6.15
N HIS A 114 -23.37 1.49 6.20
CA HIS A 114 -22.59 0.87 7.25
C HIS A 114 -21.54 1.85 7.76
N GLY A 115 -21.22 1.76 9.05
CA GLY A 115 -20.18 2.56 9.65
C GLY A 115 -19.64 1.90 10.90
N ASN A 116 -18.37 2.16 11.17
CA ASN A 116 -17.73 1.76 12.43
C ASN A 116 -16.76 2.85 12.89
N ALA A 117 -16.56 2.90 14.19
CA ALA A 117 -15.52 3.72 14.80
C ALA A 117 -14.85 2.91 15.93
N SER A 118 -13.56 3.11 16.09
CA SER A 118 -12.79 2.49 17.19
C SER A 118 -11.76 3.46 17.74
N PHE A 119 -11.47 3.30 19.02
CA PHE A 119 -10.39 3.99 19.71
C PHE A 119 -9.61 2.99 20.53
N GLU A 120 -8.29 3.06 20.43
CA GLU A 120 -7.37 2.21 21.18
C GLU A 120 -6.37 3.09 21.92
N TYR A 121 -6.03 2.71 23.15
CA TYR A 121 -5.01 3.34 23.97
C TYR A 121 -4.02 2.29 24.45
N GLY A 122 -2.74 2.58 24.41
CA GLY A 122 -1.70 1.61 24.72
C GLY A 122 -0.43 2.20 25.28
N ARG A 123 0.59 1.36 25.39
CA ARG A 123 1.92 1.72 25.91
C ARG A 123 2.52 2.87 25.08
N TYR A 124 3.40 3.67 25.72
CA TYR A 124 4.04 4.85 25.13
C TYR A 124 3.04 5.93 24.71
N ASP A 125 1.94 6.06 25.46
CA ASP A 125 0.84 6.97 25.14
C ASP A 125 0.29 6.80 23.72
N THR A 126 0.32 5.55 23.23
CA THR A 126 -0.15 5.24 21.87
C THR A 126 -1.68 5.35 21.81
N LYS A 127 -2.16 6.21 20.93
CA LYS A 127 -3.57 6.45 20.64
C LYS A 127 -3.84 6.12 19.18
N ILE A 128 -4.82 5.27 18.92
CA ILE A 128 -5.24 4.93 17.58
C ILE A 128 -6.75 5.15 17.48
N ALA A 129 -7.15 6.07 16.61
CA ALA A 129 -8.56 6.33 16.31
C ALA A 129 -8.83 5.98 14.84
N LYS A 130 -9.91 5.23 14.60
CA LYS A 130 -10.35 4.84 13.26
C LYS A 130 -11.84 5.08 13.12
N ALA A 131 -12.25 5.56 11.95
CA ALA A 131 -13.67 5.67 11.61
C ALA A 131 -13.85 5.39 10.11
N ASN A 132 -14.90 4.65 9.77
CA ASN A 132 -15.27 4.34 8.40
C ASN A 132 -16.78 4.49 8.26
N ILE A 133 -17.20 4.97 7.10
CA ILE A 133 -18.59 4.99 6.67
C ILE A 133 -18.66 4.57 5.21
N SER A 134 -19.67 3.79 4.86
CA SER A 134 -19.93 3.39 3.48
C SER A 134 -21.42 3.35 3.20
N HIS A 135 -21.78 3.59 1.95
CA HIS A 135 -23.13 3.47 1.45
C HIS A 135 -23.10 2.84 0.06
N LYS A 136 -24.00 1.90 -0.20
CA LYS A 136 -24.12 1.26 -1.51
C LYS A 136 -25.60 1.03 -1.84
N THR A 137 -25.93 1.44 -3.05
CA THR A 137 -27.19 1.13 -3.74
C THR A 137 -26.89 0.24 -4.96
N ASP A 138 -27.88 -0.04 -5.80
CA ASP A 138 -27.70 -0.82 -7.01
C ASP A 138 -26.72 -0.14 -7.99
N ASN A 139 -26.80 1.18 -8.13
CA ASN A 139 -26.03 1.92 -9.10
C ASN A 139 -24.84 2.70 -8.53
N PHE A 140 -24.85 3.01 -7.22
CA PHE A 140 -23.86 3.90 -6.62
C PHE A 140 -23.28 3.28 -5.36
N ASP A 141 -21.99 3.43 -5.19
CA ASP A 141 -21.30 3.12 -3.94
C ASP A 141 -20.31 4.21 -3.55
N ALA A 142 -20.25 4.50 -2.27
CA ALA A 142 -19.31 5.44 -1.68
C ALA A 142 -18.77 4.91 -0.36
N LYS A 143 -17.50 5.18 -0.09
CA LYS A 143 -16.84 4.84 1.16
C LYS A 143 -15.84 5.92 1.54
N LEU A 144 -15.82 6.24 2.83
CA LEU A 144 -14.87 7.16 3.45
C LEU A 144 -14.26 6.48 4.68
N GLY A 145 -12.95 6.55 4.82
CA GLY A 145 -12.21 6.07 5.99
C GLY A 145 -11.22 7.11 6.49
N VAL A 146 -11.01 7.15 7.80
CA VAL A 146 -9.98 7.96 8.43
C VAL A 146 -9.32 7.18 9.57
N THR A 147 -8.00 7.33 9.67
CA THR A 147 -7.19 6.77 10.77
C THR A 147 -6.26 7.84 11.30
N ARG A 148 -6.18 7.96 12.62
CA ARG A 148 -5.17 8.75 13.31
C ARG A 148 -4.41 7.84 14.26
N VAL A 149 -3.08 7.87 14.16
CA VAL A 149 -2.16 7.24 15.11
C VAL A 149 -1.29 8.33 15.70
N ASP A 150 -1.13 8.28 17.02
CA ASP A 150 -0.26 9.18 17.78
C ASP A 150 0.42 8.36 18.87
N THR A 151 1.74 8.45 18.99
CA THR A 151 2.52 7.74 20.02
C THR A 151 3.78 8.53 20.35
N ASN A 152 4.13 8.55 21.63
CA ASN A 152 5.41 9.11 22.06
C ASN A 152 6.59 8.21 21.64
N GLY A 153 6.36 6.89 21.47
CA GLY A 153 7.42 5.95 21.11
C GLY A 153 8.44 5.73 22.22
N PHE A 154 9.65 5.40 21.82
CA PHE A 154 10.82 5.23 22.71
C PHE A 154 12.09 5.39 21.87
N SER A 155 13.19 5.86 22.50
CA SER A 155 14.50 5.97 21.82
C SER A 155 15.01 4.61 21.36
N ALA A 156 15.27 4.50 20.05
CA ALA A 156 15.79 3.28 19.43
C ALA A 156 17.32 3.13 19.59
N MET A 157 18.04 4.20 19.88
CA MET A 157 19.51 4.22 19.96
C MET A 157 20.07 4.43 21.36
N ALA A 158 19.34 4.03 22.40
CA ALA A 158 19.88 4.08 23.77
C ALA A 158 21.16 3.22 23.88
N PRO A 159 22.32 3.76 24.35
CA PRO A 159 23.56 3.02 24.44
C PRO A 159 23.43 1.81 25.36
N LYS A 160 24.21 0.75 25.07
CA LYS A 160 24.24 -0.48 25.88
C LYS A 160 24.48 -0.17 27.36
N GLY A 161 23.66 -0.74 28.24
CA GLY A 161 23.74 -0.56 29.69
C GLY A 161 23.07 0.72 30.20
N LYS A 162 22.50 1.52 29.32
CA LYS A 162 21.64 2.67 29.67
C LYS A 162 20.17 2.30 29.57
N LYS A 163 19.30 3.04 30.25
CA LYS A 163 17.84 2.82 30.15
C LYS A 163 17.30 3.70 29.02
N ALA A 164 16.52 3.13 28.11
CA ALA A 164 15.89 3.87 27.03
C ALA A 164 15.07 5.08 27.49
N LYS A 165 14.42 4.96 28.69
CA LYS A 165 13.67 6.06 29.33
C LYS A 165 14.48 7.29 29.72
N ASP A 166 15.80 7.19 29.71
CA ASP A 166 16.70 8.31 30.08
C ASP A 166 17.10 9.12 28.78
N TYR A 167 16.61 8.72 27.65
CA TYR A 167 16.81 9.35 26.33
C TYR A 167 15.49 9.93 25.83
N GLU A 168 15.55 10.69 24.73
CA GLU A 168 14.38 11.24 24.07
C GLU A 168 13.44 10.14 23.56
N ASP A 169 12.20 10.51 23.28
CA ASP A 169 11.20 9.63 22.71
C ASP A 169 11.13 9.83 21.19
N ASP A 170 11.17 8.71 20.43
CA ASP A 170 10.98 8.68 19.00
C ASP A 170 9.47 8.64 18.64
N GLY A 171 8.82 9.80 18.77
CA GLY A 171 7.39 9.93 18.54
C GLY A 171 7.00 9.73 17.09
N TYR A 172 5.77 9.26 16.89
CA TYR A 172 5.17 9.06 15.57
C TYR A 172 3.74 9.56 15.51
N GLU A 173 3.44 10.29 14.44
CA GLU A 173 2.09 10.70 14.06
C GLU A 173 1.77 10.19 12.66
N ASN A 174 0.56 9.65 12.47
CA ASN A 174 0.03 9.28 11.16
C ASN A 174 -1.43 9.72 11.06
N THR A 175 -1.77 10.43 10.01
CA THR A 175 -3.15 10.71 9.62
C THR A 175 -3.34 10.16 8.21
N SER A 176 -4.20 9.16 8.09
CA SER A 176 -4.57 8.57 6.80
C SER A 176 -6.06 8.75 6.55
N ALA A 177 -6.41 9.13 5.33
CA ALA A 177 -7.80 9.23 4.92
C ALA A 177 -7.95 8.67 3.49
N ASN A 178 -9.04 7.95 3.26
CA ASN A 178 -9.35 7.41 1.94
C ASN A 178 -10.82 7.64 1.57
N ILE A 179 -11.06 7.78 0.28
CA ILE A 179 -12.39 7.82 -0.31
C ILE A 179 -12.42 6.90 -1.53
N LYS A 180 -13.50 6.13 -1.65
CA LYS A 180 -13.81 5.34 -2.84
C LYS A 180 -15.22 5.68 -3.32
N LEU A 181 -15.37 5.84 -4.61
CA LEU A 181 -16.65 6.10 -5.26
C LEU A 181 -16.80 5.14 -6.45
N GLY A 182 -18.01 4.67 -6.68
CA GLY A 182 -18.33 3.84 -7.83
C GLY A 182 -19.74 4.15 -8.36
N TYR A 183 -19.88 4.05 -9.66
CA TYR A 183 -21.17 4.23 -10.32
C TYR A 183 -21.33 3.21 -11.46
N ASN A 184 -22.42 2.46 -11.42
CA ASN A 184 -22.84 1.55 -12.48
C ASN A 184 -23.83 2.31 -13.39
N PHE A 185 -23.44 2.55 -14.63
CA PHE A 185 -24.35 3.17 -15.63
C PHE A 185 -25.44 2.18 -16.06
N ASP A 186 -25.05 0.91 -16.12
CA ASP A 186 -25.86 -0.26 -16.40
C ASP A 186 -25.17 -1.52 -15.88
N ASP A 187 -25.69 -2.71 -16.18
CA ASP A 187 -25.15 -4.01 -15.74
C ASP A 187 -23.75 -4.32 -16.31
N SER A 188 -23.37 -3.62 -17.37
CA SER A 188 -22.13 -3.85 -18.11
C SER A 188 -21.07 -2.77 -17.89
N ASN A 189 -21.48 -1.55 -17.51
CA ASN A 189 -20.60 -0.39 -17.52
C ASN A 189 -20.48 0.23 -16.15
N ARG A 190 -19.25 0.33 -15.63
CA ARG A 190 -18.94 0.90 -14.33
C ARG A 190 -17.77 1.88 -14.41
N VAL A 191 -17.87 2.99 -13.69
CA VAL A 191 -16.74 3.86 -13.37
C VAL A 191 -16.50 3.82 -11.86
N SER A 192 -15.26 3.72 -11.47
CA SER A 192 -14.85 3.84 -10.07
C SER A 192 -13.63 4.74 -9.93
N THR A 193 -13.51 5.37 -8.77
CA THR A 193 -12.36 6.20 -8.41
C THR A 193 -12.02 6.01 -6.94
N SER A 194 -10.75 6.11 -6.62
CA SER A 194 -10.27 6.14 -5.24
C SER A 194 -9.22 7.22 -5.06
N TYR A 195 -9.15 7.75 -3.84
CA TYR A 195 -8.10 8.64 -3.42
C TYR A 195 -7.72 8.32 -1.98
N GLU A 196 -6.43 8.28 -1.71
CA GLU A 196 -5.89 8.08 -0.37
C GLU A 196 -4.78 9.10 -0.10
N ILE A 197 -4.76 9.63 1.10
CA ILE A 197 -3.71 10.48 1.64
C ILE A 197 -3.15 9.83 2.90
N ILE A 198 -1.82 9.80 3.02
CA ILE A 198 -1.10 9.36 4.22
C ILE A 198 -0.13 10.46 4.59
N ASP A 199 -0.38 11.16 5.69
CA ASP A 199 0.48 12.23 6.23
C ASP A 199 1.11 11.76 7.53
N THR A 200 2.44 11.74 7.57
CA THR A 200 3.19 11.19 8.70
C THR A 200 4.29 12.11 9.17
N LYS A 201 4.53 12.08 10.48
CA LYS A 201 5.69 12.69 11.13
C LYS A 201 6.33 11.69 12.06
N VAL A 202 7.64 11.55 11.97
CA VAL A 202 8.41 10.63 12.82
C VAL A 202 9.64 11.33 13.36
N ASN A 203 9.90 11.16 14.64
CA ASN A 203 11.21 11.45 15.24
C ASN A 203 12.05 10.19 15.12
N PHE A 204 13.32 10.31 14.78
CA PHE A 204 14.22 9.16 14.62
C PHE A 204 15.62 9.49 15.09
N ASP A 205 16.38 8.47 15.45
CA ASP A 205 17.75 8.60 15.89
C ASP A 205 18.74 8.52 14.73
N SER A 206 19.52 9.58 14.50
CA SER A 206 20.76 9.56 13.72
C SER A 206 22.00 9.31 14.58
N LYS A 207 21.88 9.49 15.89
CA LYS A 207 22.87 9.29 16.94
C LYS A 207 22.15 9.11 18.29
N PRO A 208 22.80 8.56 19.32
CA PRO A 208 22.21 8.55 20.66
C PRO A 208 21.85 9.96 21.16
N ASP A 209 20.70 10.09 21.86
CA ASP A 209 20.16 11.36 22.36
C ASP A 209 19.92 12.41 21.27
N ASP A 210 19.29 11.99 20.17
CA ASP A 210 18.97 12.84 19.03
C ASP A 210 17.60 13.49 19.15
N LYS A 211 17.57 14.73 19.63
CA LYS A 211 16.32 15.50 19.86
C LYS A 211 15.84 16.28 18.63
N ILE A 212 16.55 16.21 17.51
CA ILE A 212 16.31 17.10 16.37
C ILE A 212 15.96 16.40 15.06
N SER A 213 16.33 15.12 14.91
CA SER A 213 16.09 14.40 13.66
C SER A 213 14.61 14.01 13.51
N LYS A 214 13.99 14.55 12.46
CA LYS A 214 12.58 14.32 12.14
C LYS A 214 12.43 14.08 10.64
N ALA A 215 11.46 13.26 10.27
CA ALA A 215 11.04 13.10 8.90
C ALA A 215 9.53 13.31 8.77
N ASN A 216 9.13 14.01 7.73
CA ASN A 216 7.74 14.16 7.32
C ASN A 216 7.55 13.49 5.99
N THR A 217 6.55 12.62 5.87
CA THR A 217 6.21 11.97 4.61
C THR A 217 4.74 12.21 4.29
N LEU A 218 4.49 12.71 3.08
CA LEU A 218 3.14 12.91 2.55
C LEU A 218 2.99 12.08 1.28
N THR A 219 2.04 11.15 1.30
CA THR A 219 1.74 10.27 0.18
C THR A 219 0.32 10.50 -0.31
N HIS A 220 0.16 10.65 -1.61
CA HIS A 220 -1.12 10.71 -2.30
C HIS A 220 -1.20 9.55 -3.28
N LEU A 221 -2.29 8.80 -3.22
CA LEU A 221 -2.63 7.74 -4.17
C LEU A 221 -3.98 8.07 -4.79
N ALA A 222 -4.10 7.98 -6.10
CA ALA A 222 -5.35 8.18 -6.81
C ALA A 222 -5.51 7.17 -7.94
N ASN A 223 -6.74 6.72 -8.15
CA ASN A 223 -7.12 5.83 -9.23
C ASN A 223 -8.42 6.31 -9.87
N ILE A 224 -8.53 6.10 -11.18
CA ILE A 224 -9.80 6.08 -11.91
C ILE A 224 -9.81 4.86 -12.80
N THR A 225 -10.92 4.12 -12.80
CA THR A 225 -11.09 2.91 -13.61
C THR A 225 -12.46 2.92 -14.26
N TYR A 226 -12.49 2.66 -15.57
CA TYR A 226 -13.69 2.27 -16.28
C TYR A 226 -13.66 0.78 -16.56
N GLU A 227 -14.74 0.09 -16.25
CA GLU A 227 -14.92 -1.33 -16.50
C GLU A 227 -16.11 -1.53 -17.45
N ASN A 228 -15.88 -2.32 -18.49
CA ASN A 228 -16.94 -2.86 -19.32
C ASN A 228 -16.93 -4.39 -19.21
N ARG A 229 -18.06 -4.94 -18.82
CA ARG A 229 -18.24 -6.39 -18.66
C ARG A 229 -19.37 -6.86 -19.57
N ASN A 230 -19.11 -7.88 -20.33
CA ASN A 230 -20.12 -8.63 -21.08
C ASN A 230 -19.96 -10.14 -20.81
N ASP A 231 -20.75 -10.98 -21.47
CA ASP A 231 -20.80 -12.43 -21.22
C ASP A 231 -19.44 -13.14 -21.42
N ILE A 232 -18.59 -12.61 -22.28
CA ILE A 232 -17.31 -13.25 -22.64
C ILE A 232 -16.08 -12.48 -22.21
N ALA A 233 -16.20 -11.17 -21.93
CA ALA A 233 -15.04 -10.31 -21.69
C ALA A 233 -15.25 -9.31 -20.56
N LEU A 234 -14.16 -9.03 -19.83
CA LEU A 234 -14.02 -7.91 -18.92
C LEU A 234 -12.89 -7.01 -19.40
N THR A 235 -13.24 -5.79 -19.83
CA THR A 235 -12.28 -4.76 -20.22
C THR A 235 -12.18 -3.71 -19.14
N LYS A 236 -10.93 -3.35 -18.75
CA LYS A 236 -10.62 -2.27 -17.82
C LYS A 236 -9.72 -1.26 -18.49
N ILE A 237 -10.08 0.02 -18.36
CA ILE A 237 -9.22 1.16 -18.69
C ILE A 237 -8.96 1.90 -17.40
N TYR A 238 -7.71 2.15 -17.07
CA TYR A 238 -7.39 2.75 -15.78
C TYR A 238 -6.28 3.81 -15.85
N GLY A 239 -6.31 4.71 -14.88
CA GLY A 239 -5.25 5.64 -14.60
C GLY A 239 -4.94 5.67 -13.11
N ASN A 240 -3.65 5.52 -12.77
CA ASN A 240 -3.12 5.57 -11.41
C ASN A 240 -2.17 6.75 -11.25
N TYR A 241 -2.20 7.36 -10.09
CA TYR A 241 -1.31 8.45 -9.70
C TYR A 241 -0.80 8.22 -8.28
N THR A 242 0.52 8.34 -8.11
CA THR A 242 1.19 8.31 -6.82
C THR A 242 2.11 9.52 -6.71
N ASP A 243 2.04 10.26 -5.59
CA ASP A 243 2.95 11.37 -5.26
C ASP A 243 3.43 11.14 -3.82
N ILE A 244 4.73 10.95 -3.65
CA ILE A 244 5.38 10.74 -2.35
C ILE A 244 6.37 11.87 -2.13
N LYS A 245 6.17 12.67 -1.07
CA LYS A 245 7.09 13.71 -0.63
C LYS A 245 7.69 13.33 0.70
N ARG A 246 9.02 13.44 0.83
CA ARG A 246 9.74 13.22 2.09
C ARG A 246 10.63 14.40 2.39
N GLU A 247 10.56 14.91 3.59
CA GLU A 247 11.34 16.02 4.10
C GLU A 247 11.99 15.62 5.43
N TYR A 248 13.26 15.93 5.58
CA TYR A 248 14.01 15.68 6.81
C TYR A 248 14.39 17.00 7.46
N SER A 249 14.44 17.07 8.79
CA SER A 249 14.82 18.26 9.56
C SER A 249 16.31 18.62 9.46
N THR A 250 17.14 17.64 9.15
CA THR A 250 18.58 17.82 8.92
C THR A 250 18.80 18.16 7.44
N ASN A 251 19.63 19.11 7.11
CA ASN A 251 19.98 19.72 5.79
C ASN A 251 20.02 18.80 4.55
N THR A 252 19.17 17.81 4.50
CA THR A 252 19.00 16.89 3.38
C THR A 252 18.00 17.43 2.38
N PRO A 253 18.18 17.13 1.09
CA PRO A 253 17.25 17.57 0.07
C PRO A 253 15.85 17.00 0.31
N LYS A 254 14.85 17.77 -0.11
CA LYS A 254 13.47 17.28 -0.18
C LYS A 254 13.39 16.27 -1.32
N TYR A 255 12.78 15.12 -1.03
CA TYR A 255 12.54 14.08 -2.02
C TYR A 255 11.09 14.12 -2.49
N LYS A 256 10.88 14.06 -3.79
CA LYS A 256 9.56 13.95 -4.38
C LYS A 256 9.58 12.92 -5.50
N GLY A 257 8.84 11.84 -5.32
CA GLY A 257 8.62 10.78 -6.29
C GLY A 257 7.21 10.81 -6.83
N ILE A 258 7.04 10.78 -8.16
CA ILE A 258 5.73 10.73 -8.79
C ILE A 258 5.70 9.51 -9.71
N VAL A 259 4.63 8.73 -9.64
CA VAL A 259 4.34 7.65 -10.59
C VAL A 259 2.99 7.92 -11.23
N LYS A 260 2.97 7.91 -12.56
CA LYS A 260 1.75 7.97 -13.38
C LYS A 260 1.67 6.71 -14.19
N GLU A 261 0.57 6.00 -14.09
CA GLU A 261 0.34 4.77 -14.84
C GLU A 261 -1.01 4.84 -15.54
N TYR A 262 -1.02 4.45 -16.79
CA TYR A 262 -2.22 4.35 -17.61
C TYR A 262 -2.23 2.99 -18.29
N GLY A 263 -3.34 2.31 -18.28
CA GLY A 263 -3.41 0.98 -18.87
C GLY A 263 -4.79 0.60 -19.37
N VAL A 264 -4.76 -0.39 -20.23
CA VAL A 264 -5.94 -1.11 -20.69
C VAL A 264 -5.65 -2.60 -20.60
N ASN A 265 -6.58 -3.37 -20.07
CA ASN A 265 -6.54 -4.81 -20.15
C ASN A 265 -7.93 -5.37 -20.46
N THR A 266 -7.94 -6.48 -21.19
CA THR A 266 -9.15 -7.22 -21.54
C THR A 266 -8.92 -8.68 -21.24
N SER A 267 -9.73 -9.25 -20.37
CA SER A 267 -9.76 -10.68 -20.06
C SER A 267 -10.94 -11.32 -20.77
N ILE A 268 -10.68 -12.29 -21.62
CA ILE A 268 -11.65 -12.98 -22.46
C ILE A 268 -11.77 -14.43 -21.99
N ASN A 269 -12.97 -14.86 -21.59
CA ASN A 269 -13.26 -16.25 -21.27
C ASN A 269 -13.66 -16.97 -22.57
N TYR A 270 -12.86 -17.92 -23.01
CA TYR A 270 -13.11 -18.67 -24.25
C TYR A 270 -13.56 -20.11 -24.00
N LEU A 271 -13.37 -20.61 -22.78
CA LEU A 271 -13.90 -21.88 -22.26
C LEU A 271 -14.32 -21.68 -20.81
N THR A 272 -15.09 -22.61 -20.26
CA THR A 272 -15.62 -22.56 -18.88
C THR A 272 -14.54 -22.32 -17.81
N SER A 273 -13.32 -22.81 -18.04
CA SER A 273 -12.21 -22.72 -17.07
C SER A 273 -10.94 -22.11 -17.71
N SER A 274 -11.07 -21.41 -18.83
CA SER A 274 -9.92 -20.87 -19.56
C SER A 274 -10.15 -19.42 -19.95
N ASN A 275 -9.14 -18.59 -19.70
CA ASN A 275 -9.16 -17.20 -20.11
C ASN A 275 -7.85 -16.77 -20.77
N VAL A 276 -7.94 -15.77 -21.62
CA VAL A 276 -6.80 -15.03 -22.13
C VAL A 276 -6.93 -13.58 -21.72
N THR A 277 -5.87 -13.00 -21.17
CA THR A 277 -5.81 -11.59 -20.81
C THR A 277 -4.77 -10.91 -21.70
N LEU A 278 -5.20 -9.85 -22.37
CA LEU A 278 -4.37 -8.95 -23.16
C LEU A 278 -4.29 -7.62 -22.45
N GLY A 279 -3.11 -7.00 -22.41
CA GLY A 279 -2.99 -5.69 -21.80
C GLY A 279 -1.86 -4.86 -22.37
N ALA A 280 -2.01 -3.55 -22.23
CA ALA A 280 -0.98 -2.56 -22.52
C ALA A 280 -0.97 -1.50 -21.44
N ASP A 281 0.22 -1.05 -21.08
CA ASP A 281 0.41 0.00 -20.06
C ASP A 281 1.50 0.98 -20.45
N TYR A 282 1.37 2.18 -19.93
CA TYR A 282 2.39 3.22 -19.95
C TYR A 282 2.61 3.73 -18.52
N LYS A 283 3.86 3.72 -18.07
CA LYS A 283 4.26 4.20 -16.75
C LYS A 283 5.29 5.32 -16.90
N LYS A 284 5.09 6.42 -16.19
CA LYS A 284 6.07 7.51 -16.05
C LYS A 284 6.47 7.63 -14.59
N PHE A 285 7.76 7.61 -14.36
CA PHE A 285 8.38 7.77 -13.04
C PHE A 285 9.16 9.09 -13.04
N GLU A 286 8.86 9.95 -12.07
CA GLU A 286 9.52 11.22 -11.89
C GLU A 286 10.23 11.23 -10.54
N ASN A 287 11.55 11.38 -10.57
CA ASN A 287 12.38 11.51 -9.38
C ASN A 287 12.85 12.95 -9.27
N LYS A 288 12.27 13.72 -8.37
CA LYS A 288 12.58 15.13 -8.09
C LYS A 288 13.50 15.28 -6.87
N ALA A 289 14.39 14.31 -6.66
CA ALA A 289 15.51 14.42 -5.73
C ALA A 289 16.70 15.14 -6.39
N ASN A 290 17.87 15.08 -5.78
CA ASN A 290 19.09 15.74 -6.27
C ASN A 290 19.47 15.41 -7.73
N LEU A 291 19.09 14.25 -8.24
CA LEU A 291 19.43 13.81 -9.59
C LEU A 291 18.38 14.20 -10.63
N ASN A 292 17.18 14.56 -10.21
CA ASN A 292 16.05 14.97 -11.06
C ASN A 292 15.92 14.14 -12.36
N LYS A 293 15.84 12.80 -12.20
CA LYS A 293 15.75 11.86 -13.32
C LYS A 293 14.33 11.34 -13.49
N ASP A 294 13.83 11.51 -14.71
CA ASP A 294 12.56 10.92 -15.13
C ASP A 294 12.84 9.75 -16.07
N TYR A 295 12.03 8.70 -15.98
CA TYR A 295 12.03 7.60 -16.95
C TYR A 295 10.61 7.12 -17.20
N ASN A 296 10.43 6.42 -18.31
CA ASN A 296 9.15 5.83 -18.66
C ASN A 296 9.31 4.36 -19.04
N ASN A 297 8.21 3.63 -18.93
CA ASN A 297 8.11 2.25 -19.33
C ASN A 297 6.82 2.06 -20.14
N LYS A 298 6.89 1.23 -21.17
CA LYS A 298 5.74 0.81 -21.98
C LYS A 298 5.70 -0.70 -21.99
N GLY A 299 4.57 -1.26 -21.64
CA GLY A 299 4.35 -2.70 -21.56
C GLY A 299 3.22 -3.14 -22.49
N ILE A 300 3.40 -4.29 -23.10
CA ILE A 300 2.32 -5.07 -23.75
C ILE A 300 2.47 -6.48 -23.23
N PHE A 301 1.39 -7.08 -22.79
CA PHE A 301 1.41 -8.45 -22.30
C PHE A 301 0.23 -9.27 -22.80
N ILE A 302 0.47 -10.56 -22.86
CA ILE A 302 -0.55 -11.59 -23.06
C ILE A 302 -0.36 -12.66 -21.98
N SER A 303 -1.44 -13.04 -21.34
CA SER A 303 -1.48 -14.14 -20.39
C SER A 303 -2.60 -15.09 -20.75
N ASN A 304 -2.32 -16.39 -20.76
CA ASN A 304 -3.32 -17.42 -20.96
C ASN A 304 -3.34 -18.33 -19.75
N THR A 305 -4.52 -18.50 -19.16
CA THR A 305 -4.74 -19.39 -18.02
C THR A 305 -5.72 -20.47 -18.40
N ASN A 306 -5.29 -21.72 -18.29
CA ASN A 306 -6.14 -22.89 -18.49
C ASN A 306 -6.18 -23.70 -17.21
N LYS A 307 -7.38 -24.06 -16.79
CA LYS A 307 -7.58 -25.03 -15.70
C LYS A 307 -7.90 -26.38 -16.33
N PHE A 308 -7.14 -27.39 -15.93
CA PHE A 308 -7.32 -28.76 -16.35
C PHE A 308 -7.79 -29.57 -15.14
N PHE A 309 -8.74 -30.50 -15.36
CA PHE A 309 -9.18 -31.47 -14.36
C PHE A 309 -9.87 -30.88 -13.12
N ASP A 310 -10.83 -29.96 -13.29
CA ASP A 310 -11.70 -29.45 -12.21
C ASP A 310 -10.97 -29.16 -10.88
N ASP A 311 -9.82 -28.53 -10.96
CA ASP A 311 -8.97 -28.15 -9.81
C ASP A 311 -8.57 -29.33 -8.87
N LYS A 312 -8.44 -30.56 -9.37
CA LYS A 312 -7.93 -31.71 -8.61
C LYS A 312 -6.44 -31.92 -8.77
#